data_3599dbe8f6b0de9c58f21b3bb420a7e1
#
_entry.id   3599dbe8f6b0de9c58f21b3bb420a7e1
#
_cell.length_a   1.000
_cell.length_b   1.000
_cell.length_c   1.000
_cell.angle_alpha   90.00
_cell.angle_beta   90.00
_cell.angle_gamma   90.00
#
_symmetry.space_group_name_H-M   'P 1'
#
loop_
_entity.id
_entity.type
_entity.pdbx_description
1 polymer ?
#
loop_
_entity_poly.entity_id
_entity_poly.type
_entity_poly.pdbx_seq_one_letter_code
_entity_poly.pdbx_strand_id
1 'polypeptide(L)'
;MKKFIMELRRREVFRTAGLYVGICWIGIESTSILLPTFGAPEWIFRGLVIAAFAGFPVMLVLAWFYDVTDTGIEKTTDPAEIPVAPLGRGKGDYIVIGVLVVALIFSVYLNFTKSPPVEAEALEPVSVLIADIDNRTGEEVFDGALEQALQIGIEAAPFVTTFSRKTARTLASQLRAGNEDLGEEAARLVSVREGINIVLAGAIIQDGDAYELEVRVIDSATGDAISDPDVVAKSKADVLNAVGEISGDVREALGDDRSRDTVSSAETFTATSIEALQAYSQAQLMALDGDYEGSLDLYAKAVDIDPNFGRALSGWALSLFTLGRTDEAAAKWEEALSKMGTMTERERLRTLGLYYIAVAGNYEKAVETYSELVENYPADNAGRNNLAIASFAMLDFDSALEQGREALDVYPKNEI
;
A
#
# COMPACT_ATOMS: atom_id res chain seq x y z
N MET A 1 48.69 -7.25 5.97
CA MET A 1 47.57 -8.15 5.97
C MET A 1 47.90 -9.60 6.33
N LYS A 2 48.82 -10.31 5.64
CA LYS A 2 49.15 -11.72 5.94
C LYS A 2 49.60 -11.98 7.40
N LYS A 3 50.41 -11.07 7.99
CA LYS A 3 50.87 -11.18 9.38
C LYS A 3 49.72 -11.00 10.42
N PHE A 4 48.80 -10.12 10.16
CA PHE A 4 47.61 -9.88 11.01
C PHE A 4 46.67 -11.09 11.02
N ILE A 5 46.42 -11.69 9.84
CA ILE A 5 45.58 -12.89 9.71
C ILE A 5 46.24 -14.09 10.43
N MET A 6 47.56 -14.23 10.34
CA MET A 6 48.29 -15.27 11.07
C MET A 6 48.22 -15.10 12.59
N GLU A 7 48.22 -13.83 13.07
CA GLU A 7 48.09 -13.50 14.50
C GLU A 7 46.67 -13.83 15.01
N LEU A 8 45.62 -13.45 14.24
CA LEU A 8 44.22 -13.84 14.53
C LEU A 8 44.03 -15.36 14.58
N ARG A 9 44.69 -16.07 13.71
CA ARG A 9 44.63 -17.56 13.67
C ARG A 9 45.39 -18.18 14.85
N ARG A 10 46.51 -17.59 15.27
CA ARG A 10 47.31 -18.02 16.41
C ARG A 10 46.57 -17.86 17.73
N ARG A 11 45.78 -16.79 17.87
CA ARG A 11 45.01 -16.46 19.07
C ARG A 11 43.61 -17.07 19.07
N GLU A 12 43.38 -18.08 18.20
CA GLU A 12 42.07 -18.77 18.07
C GLU A 12 40.84 -17.88 17.95
N VAL A 13 41.01 -16.60 17.57
CA VAL A 13 39.93 -15.61 17.44
C VAL A 13 38.84 -16.12 16.48
N PHE A 14 39.23 -16.80 15.41
CA PHE A 14 38.24 -17.39 14.46
C PHE A 14 37.41 -18.50 15.08
N ARG A 15 37.99 -19.32 15.96
CA ARG A 15 37.26 -20.38 16.67
C ARG A 15 36.24 -19.80 17.64
N THR A 16 36.66 -18.81 18.41
CA THR A 16 35.80 -18.10 19.37
C THR A 16 34.70 -17.31 18.66
N ALA A 17 35.03 -16.66 17.52
CA ALA A 17 34.05 -15.99 16.66
C ALA A 17 32.99 -16.95 16.08
N GLY A 18 33.46 -18.13 15.61
CA GLY A 18 32.55 -19.15 15.09
C GLY A 18 31.62 -19.72 16.15
N LEU A 19 32.13 -19.96 17.36
CA LEU A 19 31.34 -20.40 18.52
C LEU A 19 30.30 -19.32 18.91
N TYR A 20 30.68 -18.07 18.96
CA TYR A 20 29.76 -16.96 19.27
C TYR A 20 28.62 -16.88 18.25
N VAL A 21 28.96 -16.88 16.97
CA VAL A 21 27.95 -16.84 15.89
C VAL A 21 27.01 -18.03 15.97
N GLY A 22 27.53 -19.25 16.22
CA GLY A 22 26.72 -20.46 16.38
C GLY A 22 25.76 -20.38 17.56
N ILE A 23 26.23 -19.93 18.72
CA ILE A 23 25.40 -19.78 19.94
C ILE A 23 24.34 -18.69 19.74
N CYS A 24 24.70 -17.55 19.15
CA CYS A 24 23.75 -16.48 18.85
C CYS A 24 22.72 -16.92 17.82
N TRP A 25 23.12 -17.66 16.79
CA TRP A 25 22.19 -18.20 15.79
C TRP A 25 21.15 -19.12 16.43
N ILE A 26 21.58 -20.11 17.19
CA ILE A 26 20.69 -21.04 17.91
C ILE A 26 19.78 -20.27 18.88
N GLY A 27 20.32 -19.28 19.59
CA GLY A 27 19.57 -18.43 20.52
C GLY A 27 18.49 -17.63 19.82
N ILE A 28 18.81 -16.96 18.70
CA ILE A 28 17.87 -16.17 17.89
C ILE A 28 16.79 -17.08 17.31
N GLU A 29 17.16 -18.20 16.70
CA GLU A 29 16.24 -19.17 16.11
C GLU A 29 15.29 -19.75 17.17
N SER A 30 15.81 -20.18 18.28
CA SER A 30 14.97 -20.69 19.40
C SER A 30 14.02 -19.62 19.94
N THR A 31 14.48 -18.38 20.02
CA THR A 31 13.70 -17.27 20.55
C THR A 31 12.61 -16.82 19.58
N SER A 32 12.88 -16.89 18.26
CA SER A 32 11.90 -16.57 17.21
C SER A 32 10.69 -17.50 17.25
N ILE A 33 10.87 -18.75 17.68
CA ILE A 33 9.81 -19.74 17.81
C ILE A 33 9.09 -19.62 19.16
N LEU A 34 9.86 -19.40 20.24
CA LEU A 34 9.31 -19.44 21.60
C LEU A 34 8.60 -18.14 22.01
N LEU A 35 9.14 -16.97 21.66
CA LEU A 35 8.54 -15.69 22.09
C LEU A 35 7.09 -15.47 21.63
N PRO A 36 6.74 -15.75 20.37
CA PRO A 36 5.34 -15.65 19.93
C PRO A 36 4.40 -16.58 20.71
N THR A 37 4.87 -17.81 21.00
CA THR A 37 4.09 -18.81 21.74
C THR A 37 3.73 -18.35 23.17
N PHE A 38 4.56 -17.48 23.78
CA PHE A 38 4.32 -16.92 25.11
C PHE A 38 3.70 -15.51 25.08
N GLY A 39 3.31 -15.01 23.89
CA GLY A 39 2.73 -13.67 23.74
C GLY A 39 3.70 -12.54 24.12
N ALA A 40 5.01 -12.77 23.99
CA ALA A 40 6.00 -11.78 24.36
C ALA A 40 6.05 -10.64 23.33
N PRO A 41 6.16 -9.37 23.76
CA PRO A 41 6.25 -8.23 22.85
C PRO A 41 7.45 -8.34 21.90
N GLU A 42 7.28 -7.97 20.63
CA GLU A 42 8.31 -8.03 19.59
C GLU A 42 9.60 -7.28 19.90
N TRP A 43 9.54 -6.21 20.71
CA TRP A 43 10.73 -5.45 21.09
C TRP A 43 11.76 -6.30 21.84
N ILE A 44 11.32 -7.37 22.52
CA ILE A 44 12.23 -8.29 23.23
C ILE A 44 13.08 -9.06 22.21
N PHE A 45 12.47 -9.57 21.13
CA PHE A 45 13.19 -10.24 20.06
C PHE A 45 14.16 -9.29 19.34
N ARG A 46 13.69 -8.09 18.97
CA ARG A 46 14.52 -7.04 18.36
C ARG A 46 15.70 -6.66 19.26
N GLY A 47 15.45 -6.50 20.56
CA GLY A 47 16.49 -6.20 21.54
C GLY A 47 17.55 -7.30 21.64
N LEU A 48 17.16 -8.57 21.58
CA LEU A 48 18.06 -9.72 21.61
C LEU A 48 18.93 -9.80 20.35
N VAL A 49 18.37 -9.55 19.20
CA VAL A 49 19.10 -9.49 17.91
C VAL A 49 20.14 -8.35 17.96
N ILE A 50 19.75 -7.16 18.41
CA ILE A 50 20.66 -6.01 18.55
C ILE A 50 21.78 -6.34 19.55
N ALA A 51 21.47 -6.98 20.68
CA ALA A 51 22.45 -7.38 21.68
C ALA A 51 23.46 -8.41 21.12
N ALA A 52 22.99 -9.36 20.30
CA ALA A 52 23.85 -10.31 19.63
C ALA A 52 24.81 -9.64 18.63
N PHE A 53 24.32 -8.69 17.84
CA PHE A 53 25.18 -7.93 16.91
C PHE A 53 26.15 -7.01 17.64
N ALA A 54 25.73 -6.30 18.69
CA ALA A 54 26.57 -5.42 19.51
C ALA A 54 27.61 -6.20 20.33
N GLY A 55 27.28 -7.40 20.77
CA GLY A 55 28.18 -8.29 21.51
C GLY A 55 29.32 -8.87 20.66
N PHE A 56 29.16 -8.97 19.33
CA PHE A 56 30.15 -9.55 18.46
C PHE A 56 31.50 -8.79 18.46
N PRO A 57 31.56 -7.46 18.28
CA PRO A 57 32.82 -6.72 18.41
C PRO A 57 33.42 -6.80 19.81
N VAL A 58 32.58 -6.77 20.84
CA VAL A 58 33.06 -6.92 22.24
C VAL A 58 33.73 -8.26 22.44
N MET A 59 33.11 -9.33 21.93
CA MET A 59 33.65 -10.68 21.98
C MET A 59 34.97 -10.80 21.21
N LEU A 60 35.11 -10.18 20.02
CA LEU A 60 36.36 -10.13 19.28
C LEU A 60 37.50 -9.48 20.07
N VAL A 61 37.20 -8.39 20.78
CA VAL A 61 38.15 -7.71 21.66
C VAL A 61 38.52 -8.62 22.84
N LEU A 62 37.57 -9.27 23.46
CA LEU A 62 37.83 -10.21 24.57
C LEU A 62 38.67 -11.41 24.11
N ALA A 63 38.33 -12.01 22.94
CA ALA A 63 39.10 -13.11 22.35
C ALA A 63 40.55 -12.71 21.95
N TRP A 64 40.80 -11.43 21.78
CA TRP A 64 42.17 -10.93 21.56
C TRP A 64 43.03 -10.92 22.84
N PHE A 65 42.41 -10.70 24.01
CA PHE A 65 43.11 -10.56 25.29
C PHE A 65 43.06 -11.79 26.19
N TYR A 66 42.08 -12.65 26.01
CA TYR A 66 41.83 -13.85 26.83
C TYR A 66 41.70 -15.08 25.95
N ASP A 67 42.28 -16.19 26.42
CA ASP A 67 42.16 -17.50 25.79
C ASP A 67 41.25 -18.38 26.62
N VAL A 68 40.37 -19.15 25.98
CA VAL A 68 39.51 -20.13 26.65
C VAL A 68 40.20 -21.47 26.64
N THR A 69 40.74 -21.88 27.80
CA THR A 69 41.40 -23.18 28.00
C THR A 69 40.51 -24.14 28.77
N ASP A 70 40.85 -25.44 28.74
CA ASP A 70 40.09 -26.45 29.48
C ASP A 70 40.08 -26.21 31.02
N THR A 71 40.96 -25.34 31.51
CA THR A 71 41.10 -24.95 32.91
C THR A 71 40.38 -23.62 33.22
N GLY A 72 39.82 -22.93 32.25
CA GLY A 72 39.07 -21.67 32.44
C GLY A 72 39.52 -20.54 31.51
N ILE A 73 39.15 -19.29 31.86
CA ILE A 73 39.54 -18.11 31.11
C ILE A 73 40.87 -17.61 31.65
N GLU A 74 41.94 -17.80 30.86
CA GLU A 74 43.27 -17.32 31.20
C GLU A 74 43.67 -16.14 30.32
N LYS A 75 44.45 -15.19 30.89
CA LYS A 75 45.02 -14.08 30.13
C LYS A 75 46.06 -14.65 29.15
N THR A 76 45.93 -14.36 27.87
CA THR A 76 46.88 -14.81 26.85
C THR A 76 48.32 -14.45 27.27
N THR A 77 49.13 -15.46 27.67
CA THR A 77 50.49 -15.24 28.08
C THR A 77 51.38 -15.16 26.85
N ASP A 78 52.22 -14.15 26.72
CA ASP A 78 53.25 -14.08 25.68
C ASP A 78 54.25 -15.23 25.91
N PRO A 79 54.49 -16.14 24.96
CA PRO A 79 55.54 -17.12 25.09
C PRO A 79 56.88 -16.39 25.05
N ALA A 80 57.63 -16.45 26.13
CA ALA A 80 59.01 -16.05 26.15
C ALA A 80 59.83 -16.97 25.20
N GLU A 81 60.71 -16.31 24.40
CA GLU A 81 61.80 -16.92 23.64
C GLU A 81 61.52 -17.51 22.27
N ILE A 82 61.24 -16.57 21.29
CA ILE A 82 61.94 -16.59 20.01
C ILE A 82 62.15 -15.10 19.64
N PRO A 83 63.36 -14.64 19.24
CA PRO A 83 63.60 -13.23 18.95
C PRO A 83 63.02 -12.85 17.61
N VAL A 84 61.73 -12.48 17.61
CA VAL A 84 61.09 -11.78 16.51
C VAL A 84 60.93 -10.35 16.99
N ALA A 85 61.49 -9.38 16.23
CA ALA A 85 61.45 -7.98 16.52
C ALA A 85 60.08 -7.55 17.03
N PRO A 86 60.02 -6.70 18.07
CA PRO A 86 58.77 -6.25 18.65
C PRO A 86 58.00 -5.48 17.58
N LEU A 87 56.92 -6.05 17.10
CA LEU A 87 55.88 -5.30 16.38
C LEU A 87 55.24 -4.41 17.45
N GLY A 88 55.77 -3.18 17.55
CA GLY A 88 55.20 -2.17 18.39
C GLY A 88 53.71 -2.08 18.16
N ARG A 89 52.90 -2.15 19.22
CA ARG A 89 51.47 -1.83 19.20
C ARG A 89 51.35 -0.46 18.55
N GLY A 90 50.99 -0.45 17.25
CA GLY A 90 50.81 0.79 16.52
C GLY A 90 49.58 1.50 17.09
N LYS A 91 49.76 2.80 17.39
CA LYS A 91 48.61 3.66 17.76
C LYS A 91 47.44 3.53 16.76
N GLY A 92 47.67 2.98 15.57
CA GLY A 92 46.67 2.69 14.53
C GLY A 92 45.64 1.64 14.94
N ASP A 93 46.02 0.61 15.74
CA ASP A 93 45.06 -0.47 16.11
C ASP A 93 44.02 0.06 17.08
N TYR A 94 44.42 0.94 18.00
CA TYR A 94 43.46 1.61 18.91
C TYR A 94 42.58 2.62 18.19
N ILE A 95 43.07 3.26 17.11
CA ILE A 95 42.28 4.17 16.29
C ILE A 95 41.19 3.39 15.52
N VAL A 96 41.55 2.24 14.94
CA VAL A 96 40.56 1.41 14.22
C VAL A 96 39.46 0.89 15.17
N ILE A 97 39.84 0.40 16.33
CA ILE A 97 38.87 -0.05 17.36
C ILE A 97 37.99 1.13 17.82
N GLY A 98 38.60 2.29 18.07
CA GLY A 98 37.91 3.51 18.46
C GLY A 98 36.89 3.97 17.41
N VAL A 99 37.28 3.96 16.13
CA VAL A 99 36.39 4.30 15.02
C VAL A 99 35.22 3.32 14.89
N LEU A 100 35.47 2.01 15.05
CA LEU A 100 34.42 1.00 14.99
C LEU A 100 33.45 1.14 16.17
N VAL A 101 33.92 1.41 17.37
CA VAL A 101 33.07 1.66 18.54
C VAL A 101 32.25 2.94 18.36
N VAL A 102 32.85 4.02 17.86
CA VAL A 102 32.14 5.27 17.58
C VAL A 102 31.10 5.07 16.46
N ALA A 103 31.44 4.34 15.40
CA ALA A 103 30.50 4.00 14.33
C ALA A 103 29.33 3.15 14.83
N LEU A 104 29.58 2.21 15.73
CA LEU A 104 28.53 1.39 16.36
C LEU A 104 27.63 2.24 17.27
N ILE A 105 28.22 3.08 18.14
CA ILE A 105 27.45 3.99 19.00
C ILE A 105 26.63 4.96 18.15
N PHE A 106 27.19 5.48 17.06
CA PHE A 106 26.49 6.36 16.13
C PHE A 106 25.37 5.64 15.38
N SER A 107 25.58 4.40 14.95
CA SER A 107 24.54 3.56 14.32
C SER A 107 23.40 3.25 15.29
N VAL A 108 23.74 2.92 16.53
CA VAL A 108 22.73 2.70 17.60
C VAL A 108 22.01 4.01 17.91
N TYR A 109 22.73 5.13 18.04
CA TYR A 109 22.12 6.46 18.24
C TYR A 109 21.16 6.83 17.12
N LEU A 110 21.56 6.66 15.85
CA LEU A 110 20.69 6.92 14.69
C LEU A 110 19.46 6.01 14.69
N ASN A 111 19.56 4.79 15.19
CA ASN A 111 18.42 3.87 15.26
C ASN A 111 17.48 4.19 16.42
N PHE A 112 18.02 4.72 17.54
CA PHE A 112 17.23 5.18 18.68
C PHE A 112 16.64 6.58 18.51
N THR A 113 17.27 7.43 17.67
CA THR A 113 16.76 8.77 17.35
C THR A 113 15.81 8.78 16.16
N LYS A 114 15.75 7.71 15.37
CA LYS A 114 14.55 7.47 14.56
C LYS A 114 13.44 7.25 15.57
N SER A 115 12.63 8.28 15.80
CA SER A 115 11.32 8.10 16.43
C SER A 115 10.72 6.84 15.82
N PRO A 116 10.17 5.90 16.63
CA PRO A 116 9.29 4.89 16.03
C PRO A 116 8.37 5.68 15.09
N PRO A 117 8.10 5.19 13.88
CA PRO A 117 7.05 5.80 13.09
C PRO A 117 5.94 6.02 14.12
N VAL A 118 5.55 7.29 14.33
CA VAL A 118 4.33 7.57 15.06
C VAL A 118 3.37 6.66 14.32
N GLU A 119 2.91 5.59 14.98
CA GLU A 119 1.74 4.87 14.53
C GLU A 119 0.73 5.99 14.42
N ALA A 120 0.62 6.57 13.23
CA ALA A 120 -0.42 7.52 12.92
C ALA A 120 -1.65 6.70 13.31
N GLU A 121 -2.36 7.15 14.33
CA GLU A 121 -3.59 6.54 14.80
C GLU A 121 -4.34 6.23 13.51
N ALA A 122 -4.42 4.93 13.15
CA ALA A 122 -4.93 4.53 11.85
C ALA A 122 -6.35 5.11 11.80
N LEU A 123 -6.54 6.12 10.95
CA LEU A 123 -7.84 6.75 10.81
C LEU A 123 -8.85 5.65 10.54
N GLU A 124 -9.96 5.64 11.26
CA GLU A 124 -11.02 4.68 11.04
C GLU A 124 -11.45 4.75 9.56
N PRO A 125 -11.71 3.62 8.90
CA PRO A 125 -12.14 3.62 7.52
C PRO A 125 -13.39 4.48 7.31
N VAL A 126 -13.31 5.43 6.38
CA VAL A 126 -14.42 6.31 6.02
C VAL A 126 -15.02 5.81 4.71
N SER A 127 -16.30 5.42 4.76
CA SER A 127 -17.06 5.03 3.59
C SER A 127 -17.74 6.23 2.95
N VAL A 128 -17.61 6.35 1.62
CA VAL A 128 -18.12 7.48 0.85
C VAL A 128 -19.01 6.98 -0.29
N LEU A 129 -20.19 7.56 -0.44
CA LEU A 129 -21.04 7.39 -1.63
C LEU A 129 -21.00 8.66 -2.47
N ILE A 130 -20.59 8.53 -3.72
CA ILE A 130 -20.61 9.62 -4.69
C ILE A 130 -21.96 9.60 -5.41
N ALA A 131 -22.74 10.66 -5.21
CA ALA A 131 -23.98 10.89 -5.93
C ALA A 131 -23.71 11.21 -7.43
N ASP A 132 -24.76 11.23 -8.23
CA ASP A 132 -24.66 11.70 -9.61
C ASP A 132 -24.33 13.20 -9.60
N ILE A 133 -23.27 13.59 -10.33
CA ILE A 133 -22.87 14.98 -10.50
C ILE A 133 -23.82 15.63 -11.51
N ASP A 134 -24.43 16.75 -11.12
CA ASP A 134 -25.35 17.51 -11.97
C ASP A 134 -24.57 18.19 -13.11
N ASN A 135 -24.64 17.59 -14.30
CA ASN A 135 -23.95 18.08 -15.50
C ASN A 135 -24.78 19.18 -16.16
N ARG A 136 -24.42 20.45 -15.92
CA ARG A 136 -25.04 21.64 -16.51
C ARG A 136 -24.28 22.22 -17.70
N THR A 137 -23.31 21.47 -18.22
CA THR A 137 -22.51 21.91 -19.39
C THR A 137 -23.15 21.58 -20.72
N GLY A 138 -24.02 20.57 -20.77
CA GLY A 138 -24.57 20.01 -21.99
C GLY A 138 -23.62 19.10 -22.79
N GLU A 139 -22.43 18.80 -22.22
CA GLU A 139 -21.46 17.89 -22.79
C GLU A 139 -21.51 16.53 -22.10
N GLU A 140 -21.99 15.49 -22.81
CA GLU A 140 -22.14 14.12 -22.29
C GLU A 140 -20.83 13.48 -21.81
N VAL A 141 -19.67 14.05 -22.20
CA VAL A 141 -18.36 13.52 -21.81
C VAL A 141 -18.13 13.56 -20.31
N PHE A 142 -18.81 14.43 -19.58
CA PHE A 142 -18.70 14.55 -18.15
C PHE A 142 -19.54 13.54 -17.39
N ASP A 143 -20.55 12.93 -18.05
CA ASP A 143 -21.47 11.98 -17.42
C ASP A 143 -20.74 10.69 -17.00
N GLY A 144 -20.71 10.38 -15.74
CA GLY A 144 -20.02 9.23 -15.15
C GLY A 144 -18.50 9.38 -15.06
N ALA A 145 -17.89 10.25 -15.84
CA ALA A 145 -16.44 10.48 -15.84
C ALA A 145 -16.00 11.28 -14.59
N LEU A 146 -16.77 12.29 -14.20
CA LEU A 146 -16.43 13.11 -13.03
C LEU A 146 -16.50 12.31 -11.73
N GLU A 147 -17.54 11.48 -11.59
CA GLU A 147 -17.68 10.64 -10.41
C GLU A 147 -16.58 9.59 -10.34
N GLN A 148 -16.16 9.04 -11.49
CA GLN A 148 -15.03 8.13 -11.56
C GLN A 148 -13.72 8.84 -11.21
N ALA A 149 -13.54 10.07 -11.69
CA ALA A 149 -12.38 10.89 -11.34
C ALA A 149 -12.35 11.20 -9.83
N LEU A 150 -13.47 11.67 -9.27
CA LEU A 150 -13.60 11.93 -7.83
C LEU A 150 -13.32 10.67 -7.01
N GLN A 151 -13.85 9.51 -7.42
CA GLN A 151 -13.57 8.23 -6.77
C GLN A 151 -12.05 7.97 -6.69
N ILE A 152 -11.36 8.06 -7.82
CA ILE A 152 -9.91 7.83 -7.88
C ILE A 152 -9.18 8.83 -6.98
N GLY A 153 -9.57 10.11 -7.07
CA GLY A 153 -8.93 11.19 -6.33
C GLY A 153 -9.08 11.09 -4.81
N ILE A 154 -10.26 10.73 -4.30
CA ILE A 154 -10.48 10.58 -2.86
C ILE A 154 -9.92 9.26 -2.31
N GLU A 155 -9.93 8.18 -3.09
CA GLU A 155 -9.32 6.90 -2.72
C GLU A 155 -7.78 6.95 -2.66
N ALA A 156 -7.14 8.05 -3.03
CA ALA A 156 -5.73 8.30 -2.72
C ALA A 156 -5.48 8.39 -1.20
N ALA A 157 -6.50 8.71 -0.38
CA ALA A 157 -6.42 8.58 1.07
C ALA A 157 -6.54 7.10 1.49
N PRO A 158 -5.61 6.54 2.28
CA PRO A 158 -5.59 5.12 2.65
C PRO A 158 -6.83 4.66 3.42
N PHE A 159 -7.43 5.56 4.19
CA PHE A 159 -8.59 5.28 5.03
C PHE A 159 -9.93 5.54 4.33
N VAL A 160 -9.93 6.05 3.08
CA VAL A 160 -11.15 6.31 2.31
C VAL A 160 -11.44 5.14 1.35
N THR A 161 -12.69 4.73 1.34
CA THR A 161 -13.23 3.76 0.37
C THR A 161 -14.57 4.24 -0.16
N THR A 162 -14.85 3.92 -1.43
CA THR A 162 -16.11 4.34 -2.07
C THR A 162 -17.08 3.16 -2.18
N PHE A 163 -18.36 3.45 -1.93
CA PHE A 163 -19.44 2.49 -2.12
C PHE A 163 -19.80 2.38 -3.60
N SER A 164 -20.11 1.17 -4.07
CA SER A 164 -20.47 0.92 -5.45
C SER A 164 -21.68 1.73 -5.90
N ARG A 165 -21.50 2.64 -6.87
CA ARG A 165 -22.59 3.46 -7.43
C ARG A 165 -23.66 2.60 -8.11
N LYS A 166 -23.29 1.47 -8.74
CA LYS A 166 -24.26 0.52 -9.29
C LYS A 166 -25.17 -0.05 -8.20
N THR A 167 -24.56 -0.56 -7.12
CA THR A 167 -25.32 -1.08 -5.98
C THR A 167 -26.20 0.02 -5.39
N ALA A 168 -25.66 1.25 -5.25
CA ALA A 168 -26.43 2.39 -4.74
C ALA A 168 -27.64 2.74 -5.62
N ARG A 169 -27.52 2.74 -6.94
CA ARG A 169 -28.65 2.96 -7.87
C ARG A 169 -29.69 1.86 -7.76
N THR A 170 -29.27 0.60 -7.66
CA THR A 170 -30.20 -0.51 -7.42
C THR A 170 -30.97 -0.34 -6.12
N LEU A 171 -30.28 0.07 -5.05
CA LEU A 171 -30.92 0.34 -3.76
C LEU A 171 -31.82 1.58 -3.82
N ALA A 172 -31.42 2.64 -4.51
CA ALA A 172 -32.22 3.84 -4.71
C ALA A 172 -33.54 3.52 -5.45
N SER A 173 -33.48 2.69 -6.50
CA SER A 173 -34.67 2.26 -7.26
C SER A 173 -35.65 1.46 -6.39
N GLN A 174 -35.16 0.68 -5.44
CA GLN A 174 -36.00 -0.04 -4.47
C GLN A 174 -36.66 0.91 -3.45
N LEU A 175 -35.96 1.97 -3.05
CA LEU A 175 -36.45 2.96 -2.08
C LEU A 175 -37.42 3.98 -2.69
N ARG A 176 -37.26 4.30 -3.99
CA ARG A 176 -37.99 5.39 -4.69
C ARG A 176 -38.83 4.91 -5.85
N ALA A 177 -39.40 3.70 -5.76
CA ALA A 177 -40.38 3.16 -6.70
C ALA A 177 -39.93 3.18 -8.19
N GLY A 178 -38.70 2.67 -8.45
CA GLY A 178 -38.17 2.50 -9.81
C GLY A 178 -37.39 3.70 -10.37
N ASN A 179 -37.12 4.71 -9.57
CA ASN A 179 -36.22 5.80 -9.94
C ASN A 179 -34.77 5.40 -9.62
N GLU A 180 -33.92 5.27 -10.65
CA GLU A 180 -32.50 4.92 -10.55
C GLU A 180 -31.57 6.16 -10.41
N ASP A 181 -32.15 7.37 -10.44
CA ASP A 181 -31.42 8.60 -10.24
C ASP A 181 -30.79 8.64 -8.84
N LEU A 182 -29.47 8.76 -8.76
CA LEU A 182 -28.69 8.81 -7.54
C LEU A 182 -28.31 10.25 -7.15
N GLY A 183 -29.25 11.19 -7.28
CA GLY A 183 -29.05 12.54 -6.77
C GLY A 183 -28.84 12.57 -5.25
N GLU A 184 -28.46 13.71 -4.71
CA GLU A 184 -28.08 13.90 -3.29
C GLU A 184 -29.06 13.26 -2.30
N GLU A 185 -30.35 13.48 -2.46
CA GLU A 185 -31.38 12.94 -1.54
C GLU A 185 -31.43 11.39 -1.60
N ALA A 186 -31.36 10.79 -2.80
CA ALA A 186 -31.34 9.35 -2.97
C ALA A 186 -30.07 8.73 -2.40
N ALA A 187 -28.93 9.36 -2.67
CA ALA A 187 -27.62 8.94 -2.14
C ALA A 187 -27.63 8.97 -0.60
N ARG A 188 -28.17 10.01 0.03
CA ARG A 188 -28.31 10.09 1.49
C ARG A 188 -29.19 8.96 2.05
N LEU A 189 -30.35 8.69 1.43
CA LEU A 189 -31.25 7.62 1.87
C LEU A 189 -30.57 6.25 1.80
N VAL A 190 -29.84 5.99 0.73
CA VAL A 190 -29.03 4.76 0.58
C VAL A 190 -27.94 4.72 1.64
N SER A 191 -27.22 5.82 1.84
CA SER A 191 -26.11 5.88 2.81
C SER A 191 -26.57 5.62 4.23
N VAL A 192 -27.64 6.23 4.67
CA VAL A 192 -28.24 5.96 6.01
C VAL A 192 -28.65 4.51 6.15
N ARG A 193 -29.25 3.91 5.10
CA ARG A 193 -29.66 2.50 5.12
C ARG A 193 -28.46 1.54 5.21
N GLU A 194 -27.38 1.84 4.47
CA GLU A 194 -26.22 0.96 4.35
C GLU A 194 -25.11 1.25 5.37
N GLY A 195 -25.27 2.33 6.17
CA GLY A 195 -24.27 2.73 7.17
C GLY A 195 -23.05 3.42 6.56
N ILE A 196 -23.21 4.09 5.41
CA ILE A 196 -22.16 4.85 4.75
C ILE A 196 -22.03 6.22 5.43
N ASN A 197 -20.79 6.62 5.76
CA ASN A 197 -20.55 7.81 6.56
C ASN A 197 -20.85 9.12 5.79
N ILE A 198 -20.36 9.20 4.55
CA ILE A 198 -20.28 10.44 3.78
C ILE A 198 -20.99 10.29 2.43
N VAL A 199 -21.67 11.37 2.01
CA VAL A 199 -22.15 11.55 0.64
C VAL A 199 -21.41 12.71 0.00
N LEU A 200 -20.90 12.49 -1.22
CA LEU A 200 -20.44 13.56 -2.09
C LEU A 200 -21.51 13.83 -3.13
N ALA A 201 -21.97 15.08 -3.22
CA ALA A 201 -22.86 15.56 -4.25
C ALA A 201 -22.24 16.82 -4.88
N GLY A 202 -22.56 17.12 -6.14
CA GLY A 202 -21.97 18.29 -6.78
C GLY A 202 -22.56 18.60 -8.14
N ALA A 203 -21.99 19.60 -8.79
CA ALA A 203 -22.35 20.02 -10.14
C ALA A 203 -21.11 20.43 -10.94
N ILE A 204 -21.21 20.32 -12.26
CA ILE A 204 -20.30 21.00 -13.19
C ILE A 204 -21.09 21.98 -14.05
N ILE A 205 -20.60 23.20 -14.10
CA ILE A 205 -21.26 24.33 -14.77
C ILE A 205 -20.28 24.91 -15.78
N GLN A 206 -20.73 25.15 -17.01
CA GLN A 206 -19.92 25.82 -18.02
C GLN A 206 -20.20 27.34 -18.01
N ASP A 207 -19.12 28.14 -17.93
CA ASP A 207 -19.15 29.59 -18.11
C ASP A 207 -18.16 30.02 -19.18
N GLY A 208 -18.64 30.21 -20.39
CA GLY A 208 -17.81 30.47 -21.57
C GLY A 208 -16.91 29.28 -21.89
N ASP A 209 -15.59 29.45 -21.85
CA ASP A 209 -14.58 28.38 -22.04
C ASP A 209 -14.18 27.70 -20.72
N ALA A 210 -14.63 28.22 -19.59
CA ALA A 210 -14.29 27.71 -18.26
C ALA A 210 -15.39 26.75 -17.74
N TYR A 211 -14.99 25.90 -16.78
CA TYR A 211 -15.87 24.96 -16.11
C TYR A 211 -15.69 25.13 -14.61
N GLU A 212 -16.80 25.40 -13.92
CA GLU A 212 -16.85 25.45 -12.45
C GLU A 212 -17.32 24.09 -11.94
N LEU A 213 -16.53 23.50 -11.05
CA LEU A 213 -16.82 22.24 -10.39
C LEU A 213 -17.09 22.52 -8.90
N GLU A 214 -18.29 22.20 -8.45
CA GLU A 214 -18.72 22.32 -7.05
C GLU A 214 -18.92 20.93 -6.46
N VAL A 215 -18.40 20.68 -5.25
CA VAL A 215 -18.61 19.41 -4.54
C VAL A 215 -18.97 19.70 -3.09
N ARG A 216 -20.02 19.05 -2.62
CA ARG A 216 -20.47 19.11 -1.23
C ARG A 216 -20.12 17.82 -0.52
N VAL A 217 -19.44 17.92 0.61
CA VAL A 217 -19.13 16.83 1.53
C VAL A 217 -20.20 16.82 2.62
N ILE A 218 -21.03 15.78 2.66
CA ILE A 218 -22.23 15.74 3.49
C ILE A 218 -22.15 14.57 4.46
N ASP A 219 -22.34 14.83 5.75
CA ASP A 219 -22.59 13.77 6.73
C ASP A 219 -23.93 13.09 6.42
N SER A 220 -23.89 11.80 6.14
CA SER A 220 -25.08 11.07 5.68
C SER A 220 -26.17 11.00 6.75
N ALA A 221 -25.80 10.92 8.02
CA ALA A 221 -26.72 10.74 9.14
C ALA A 221 -27.43 12.04 9.49
N THR A 222 -26.70 13.16 9.59
CA THR A 222 -27.27 14.46 9.94
C THR A 222 -27.78 15.24 8.73
N GLY A 223 -27.14 15.08 7.58
CA GLY A 223 -27.38 15.85 6.36
C GLY A 223 -26.71 17.21 6.35
N ASP A 224 -25.85 17.49 7.33
CA ASP A 224 -25.09 18.72 7.38
C ASP A 224 -23.92 18.68 6.41
N ALA A 225 -23.63 19.80 5.75
CA ALA A 225 -22.43 19.93 4.96
C ALA A 225 -21.22 20.08 5.88
N ILE A 226 -20.23 19.22 5.69
CA ILE A 226 -18.93 19.27 6.37
C ILE A 226 -18.03 20.28 5.66
N SER A 227 -18.09 20.29 4.31
CA SER A 227 -17.31 21.21 3.46
C SER A 227 -18.01 21.33 2.10
N ASP A 228 -17.82 22.48 1.45
CA ASP A 228 -18.38 22.80 0.14
C ASP A 228 -17.26 23.38 -0.77
N PRO A 229 -16.23 22.58 -1.17
CA PRO A 229 -15.17 23.06 -2.04
C PRO A 229 -15.66 23.32 -3.47
N ASP A 230 -15.07 24.37 -4.11
CA ASP A 230 -15.27 24.71 -5.51
C ASP A 230 -13.94 25.00 -6.21
N VAL A 231 -13.85 24.63 -7.47
CA VAL A 231 -12.65 24.85 -8.30
C VAL A 231 -13.06 25.21 -9.72
N VAL A 232 -12.34 26.15 -10.34
CA VAL A 232 -12.57 26.57 -11.72
C VAL A 232 -11.49 26.02 -12.66
N ALA A 233 -11.87 25.17 -13.59
CA ALA A 233 -11.05 24.76 -14.72
C ALA A 233 -11.13 25.79 -15.84
N LYS A 234 -9.99 26.24 -16.37
CA LYS A 234 -9.94 27.28 -17.42
C LYS A 234 -10.36 26.77 -18.81
N SER A 235 -10.31 25.47 -18.99
CA SER A 235 -10.68 24.80 -20.22
C SER A 235 -11.11 23.36 -19.92
N LYS A 236 -11.74 22.67 -20.87
CA LYS A 236 -12.09 21.27 -20.77
C LYS A 236 -10.88 20.37 -20.43
N ALA A 237 -9.71 20.65 -21.00
CA ALA A 237 -8.50 19.92 -20.75
C ALA A 237 -8.00 20.05 -19.30
N ASP A 238 -8.40 21.13 -18.60
CA ASP A 238 -8.01 21.38 -17.21
C ASP A 238 -8.98 20.75 -16.20
N VAL A 239 -10.11 20.18 -16.65
CA VAL A 239 -11.15 19.65 -15.73
C VAL A 239 -10.61 18.52 -14.85
N LEU A 240 -9.78 17.61 -15.39
CA LEU A 240 -9.18 16.55 -14.55
C LEU A 240 -8.24 17.11 -13.47
N ASN A 241 -7.51 18.18 -13.77
CA ASN A 241 -6.69 18.86 -12.78
C ASN A 241 -7.55 19.49 -11.69
N ALA A 242 -8.68 20.14 -12.08
CA ALA A 242 -9.65 20.68 -11.14
C ALA A 242 -10.27 19.60 -10.24
N VAL A 243 -10.62 18.44 -10.80
CA VAL A 243 -11.07 17.28 -10.01
C VAL A 243 -9.99 16.80 -9.03
N GLY A 244 -8.71 16.81 -9.44
CA GLY A 244 -7.59 16.49 -8.57
C GLY A 244 -7.47 17.45 -7.39
N GLU A 245 -7.62 18.75 -7.64
CA GLU A 245 -7.58 19.81 -6.63
C GLU A 245 -8.75 19.66 -5.64
N ILE A 246 -9.98 19.55 -6.14
CA ILE A 246 -11.17 19.41 -5.29
C ILE A 246 -11.18 18.10 -4.51
N SER A 247 -10.63 17.02 -5.07
CA SER A 247 -10.44 15.75 -4.36
C SER A 247 -9.46 15.90 -3.18
N GLY A 248 -8.46 16.76 -3.32
CA GLY A 248 -7.55 17.15 -2.24
C GLY A 248 -8.29 17.83 -1.09
N ASP A 249 -9.15 18.80 -1.41
CA ASP A 249 -9.98 19.52 -0.43
C ASP A 249 -10.97 18.58 0.27
N VAL A 250 -11.58 17.67 -0.47
CA VAL A 250 -12.45 16.63 0.09
C VAL A 250 -11.68 15.72 1.07
N ARG A 251 -10.49 15.24 0.70
CA ARG A 251 -9.66 14.42 1.60
C ARG A 251 -9.27 15.17 2.87
N GLU A 252 -8.87 16.44 2.74
CA GLU A 252 -8.56 17.28 3.90
C GLU A 252 -9.78 17.43 4.83
N ALA A 253 -10.98 17.65 4.28
CA ALA A 253 -12.21 17.69 5.04
C ALA A 253 -12.55 16.37 5.75
N LEU A 254 -12.09 15.23 5.21
CA LEU A 254 -12.25 13.91 5.80
C LEU A 254 -11.14 13.56 6.80
N GLY A 255 -10.15 14.43 7.00
CA GLY A 255 -9.07 14.23 7.99
C GLY A 255 -7.73 13.76 7.41
N ASP A 256 -7.54 13.80 6.08
CA ASP A 256 -6.23 13.56 5.47
C ASP A 256 -5.34 14.80 5.65
N ASP A 257 -4.44 14.76 6.63
CA ASP A 257 -3.51 15.84 6.95
C ASP A 257 -2.21 15.81 6.13
N ARG A 258 -2.07 14.84 5.20
CA ARG A 258 -0.91 14.78 4.31
C ARG A 258 -0.89 16.01 3.41
N SER A 259 0.27 16.68 3.37
CA SER A 259 0.41 17.86 2.53
C SER A 259 0.15 17.52 1.05
N ARG A 260 -0.50 18.43 0.33
CA ARG A 260 -0.75 18.29 -1.13
C ARG A 260 0.53 18.05 -1.91
N ASP A 261 1.68 18.55 -1.40
CA ASP A 261 3.00 18.36 -2.00
C ASP A 261 3.53 16.93 -1.87
N THR A 262 3.01 16.14 -0.92
CA THR A 262 3.39 14.72 -0.74
C THR A 262 2.55 13.77 -1.59
N VAL A 263 1.34 14.20 -1.99
CA VAL A 263 0.49 13.46 -2.94
C VAL A 263 0.79 14.02 -4.33
N SER A 264 1.71 13.37 -5.06
CA SER A 264 2.06 13.82 -6.41
C SER A 264 0.82 13.78 -7.31
N SER A 265 0.76 14.67 -8.30
CA SER A 265 -0.30 14.63 -9.32
C SER A 265 -0.34 13.28 -10.07
N ALA A 266 0.75 12.53 -10.08
CA ALA A 266 0.83 11.16 -10.61
C ALA A 266 0.12 10.13 -9.71
N GLU A 267 -0.10 10.43 -8.43
CA GLU A 267 -0.87 9.57 -7.52
C GLU A 267 -2.38 9.84 -7.58
N THR A 268 -2.80 10.89 -8.30
CA THR A 268 -4.20 11.29 -8.35
C THR A 268 -4.92 10.78 -9.60
N PHE A 269 -4.29 10.86 -10.77
CA PHE A 269 -4.91 10.41 -12.02
C PHE A 269 -3.92 9.70 -12.92
N THR A 270 -4.33 8.53 -13.44
CA THR A 270 -3.60 7.78 -14.44
C THR A 270 -4.17 7.99 -15.85
N ALA A 271 -5.38 8.55 -15.98
CA ALA A 271 -5.96 8.98 -17.24
C ALA A 271 -5.50 10.39 -17.62
N THR A 272 -5.10 10.58 -18.89
CA THR A 272 -4.62 11.87 -19.41
C THR A 272 -5.72 12.74 -20.01
N SER A 273 -6.93 12.18 -20.23
CA SER A 273 -8.08 12.93 -20.75
C SER A 273 -9.41 12.46 -20.19
N ILE A 274 -10.37 13.38 -20.13
CA ILE A 274 -11.73 13.10 -19.68
C ILE A 274 -12.45 12.11 -20.60
N GLU A 275 -12.14 12.13 -21.90
CA GLU A 275 -12.71 11.21 -22.88
C GLU A 275 -12.25 9.75 -22.65
N ALA A 276 -10.97 9.55 -22.32
CA ALA A 276 -10.45 8.22 -21.95
C ALA A 276 -11.11 7.71 -20.67
N LEU A 277 -11.26 8.60 -19.68
CA LEU A 277 -11.89 8.27 -18.40
C LEU A 277 -13.39 7.96 -18.57
N GLN A 278 -14.11 8.70 -19.42
CA GLN A 278 -15.50 8.40 -19.75
C GLN A 278 -15.67 7.01 -20.38
N ALA A 279 -14.86 6.71 -21.40
CA ALA A 279 -14.89 5.39 -22.03
C ALA A 279 -14.61 4.27 -21.03
N TYR A 280 -13.63 4.46 -20.14
CA TYR A 280 -13.30 3.54 -19.06
C TYR A 280 -14.48 3.38 -18.07
N SER A 281 -15.09 4.48 -17.63
CA SER A 281 -16.23 4.45 -16.70
C SER A 281 -17.42 3.68 -17.29
N GLN A 282 -17.74 3.93 -18.56
CA GLN A 282 -18.80 3.19 -19.27
C GLN A 282 -18.46 1.70 -19.41
N ALA A 283 -17.21 1.36 -19.71
CA ALA A 283 -16.75 -0.03 -19.78
C ALA A 283 -16.93 -0.74 -18.42
N GLN A 284 -16.56 -0.06 -17.34
CA GLN A 284 -16.74 -0.60 -15.98
C GLN A 284 -18.22 -0.85 -15.65
N LEU A 285 -19.10 0.09 -15.97
CA LEU A 285 -20.53 -0.07 -15.72
C LEU A 285 -21.08 -1.29 -16.47
N MET A 286 -20.74 -1.47 -17.76
CA MET A 286 -21.14 -2.65 -18.53
C MET A 286 -20.59 -3.95 -17.93
N ALA A 287 -19.32 -3.98 -17.56
CA ALA A 287 -18.71 -5.15 -16.92
C ALA A 287 -19.40 -5.49 -15.58
N LEU A 288 -19.72 -4.48 -14.76
CA LEU A 288 -20.47 -4.66 -13.52
C LEU A 288 -21.91 -5.15 -13.77
N ASP A 289 -22.54 -4.82 -14.93
CA ASP A 289 -23.82 -5.35 -15.34
C ASP A 289 -23.75 -6.78 -15.90
N GLY A 290 -22.53 -7.34 -16.01
CA GLY A 290 -22.27 -8.66 -16.54
C GLY A 290 -22.10 -8.67 -18.06
N ASP A 291 -22.22 -7.53 -18.73
CA ASP A 291 -21.97 -7.40 -20.17
C ASP A 291 -20.45 -7.20 -20.42
N TYR A 292 -19.70 -8.26 -20.13
CA TYR A 292 -18.25 -8.26 -20.31
C TYR A 292 -17.86 -8.12 -21.79
N GLU A 293 -18.63 -8.71 -22.73
CA GLU A 293 -18.35 -8.60 -24.15
C GLU A 293 -18.52 -7.15 -24.64
N GLY A 294 -19.63 -6.49 -24.25
CA GLY A 294 -19.86 -5.08 -24.59
C GLY A 294 -18.83 -4.13 -23.97
N SER A 295 -18.28 -4.48 -22.83
CA SER A 295 -17.26 -3.66 -22.17
C SER A 295 -15.93 -3.61 -22.92
N LEU A 296 -15.59 -4.63 -23.73
CA LEU A 296 -14.31 -4.75 -24.42
C LEU A 296 -14.05 -3.59 -25.39
N ASP A 297 -15.07 -3.20 -26.16
CA ASP A 297 -14.94 -2.10 -27.14
C ASP A 297 -14.71 -0.75 -26.45
N LEU A 298 -15.32 -0.55 -25.28
CA LEU A 298 -15.15 0.67 -24.51
C LEU A 298 -13.78 0.73 -23.81
N TYR A 299 -13.28 -0.39 -23.29
CA TYR A 299 -11.91 -0.46 -22.81
C TYR A 299 -10.89 -0.22 -23.94
N ALA A 300 -11.13 -0.82 -25.11
CA ALA A 300 -10.29 -0.58 -26.29
C ALA A 300 -10.29 0.92 -26.64
N LYS A 301 -11.47 1.57 -26.68
CA LYS A 301 -11.59 3.01 -26.93
C LYS A 301 -10.81 3.84 -25.89
N ALA A 302 -10.89 3.48 -24.60
CA ALA A 302 -10.15 4.18 -23.55
C ALA A 302 -8.63 4.10 -23.76
N VAL A 303 -8.12 2.91 -24.13
CA VAL A 303 -6.70 2.66 -24.40
C VAL A 303 -6.26 3.30 -25.72
N ASP A 304 -7.12 3.35 -26.74
CA ASP A 304 -6.82 4.04 -28.02
C ASP A 304 -6.65 5.55 -27.80
N ILE A 305 -7.45 6.15 -26.91
CA ILE A 305 -7.34 7.58 -26.53
C ILE A 305 -6.10 7.80 -25.66
N ASP A 306 -5.89 6.94 -24.67
CA ASP A 306 -4.75 7.00 -23.77
C ASP A 306 -4.02 5.65 -23.67
N PRO A 307 -2.98 5.42 -24.48
CA PRO A 307 -2.22 4.17 -24.47
C PRO A 307 -1.46 3.86 -23.19
N ASN A 308 -1.38 4.82 -22.27
CA ASN A 308 -0.74 4.64 -20.96
C ASN A 308 -1.73 4.40 -19.82
N PHE A 309 -3.03 4.32 -20.13
CA PHE A 309 -4.07 4.10 -19.14
C PHE A 309 -4.07 2.65 -18.63
N GLY A 310 -3.13 2.33 -17.74
CA GLY A 310 -2.91 0.99 -17.22
C GLY A 310 -4.12 0.38 -16.53
N ARG A 311 -4.93 1.21 -15.86
CA ARG A 311 -6.18 0.79 -15.21
C ARG A 311 -7.20 0.29 -16.23
N ALA A 312 -7.31 0.93 -17.40
CA ALA A 312 -8.19 0.47 -18.49
C ALA A 312 -7.71 -0.86 -19.06
N LEU A 313 -6.40 -1.03 -19.24
CA LEU A 313 -5.80 -2.31 -19.66
C LEU A 313 -6.09 -3.43 -18.66
N SER A 314 -5.98 -3.17 -17.36
CA SER A 314 -6.29 -4.16 -16.31
C SER A 314 -7.78 -4.53 -16.29
N GLY A 315 -8.69 -3.56 -16.44
CA GLY A 315 -10.12 -3.79 -16.55
C GLY A 315 -10.49 -4.61 -17.81
N TRP A 316 -9.85 -4.29 -18.95
CA TRP A 316 -9.99 -5.06 -20.19
C TRP A 316 -9.56 -6.52 -19.98
N ALA A 317 -8.39 -6.73 -19.38
CA ALA A 317 -7.88 -8.06 -19.07
C ALA A 317 -8.84 -8.85 -18.19
N LEU A 318 -9.41 -8.22 -17.16
CA LEU A 318 -10.36 -8.87 -16.26
C LEU A 318 -11.65 -9.29 -16.99
N SER A 319 -12.19 -8.44 -17.87
CA SER A 319 -13.35 -8.78 -18.70
C SER A 319 -13.06 -9.98 -19.61
N LEU A 320 -11.90 -9.99 -20.31
CA LEU A 320 -11.45 -11.10 -21.14
C LEU A 320 -11.29 -12.40 -20.33
N PHE A 321 -10.69 -12.31 -19.15
CA PHE A 321 -10.52 -13.45 -18.25
C PHE A 321 -11.87 -14.04 -17.82
N THR A 322 -12.85 -13.20 -17.46
CA THR A 322 -14.19 -13.61 -17.07
C THR A 322 -14.94 -14.29 -18.23
N LEU A 323 -14.68 -13.86 -19.47
CA LEU A 323 -15.20 -14.51 -20.69
C LEU A 323 -14.47 -15.82 -21.06
N GLY A 324 -13.44 -16.23 -20.29
CA GLY A 324 -12.64 -17.41 -20.57
C GLY A 324 -11.59 -17.22 -21.68
N ARG A 325 -11.38 -15.99 -22.16
CA ARG A 325 -10.38 -15.62 -23.19
C ARG A 325 -9.02 -15.41 -22.53
N THR A 326 -8.49 -16.45 -21.89
CA THR A 326 -7.34 -16.38 -20.97
C THR A 326 -6.04 -15.91 -21.62
N ASP A 327 -5.77 -16.32 -22.87
CA ASP A 327 -4.55 -15.90 -23.58
C ASP A 327 -4.57 -14.39 -23.91
N GLU A 328 -5.74 -13.88 -24.32
CA GLU A 328 -5.92 -12.47 -24.59
C GLU A 328 -5.88 -11.63 -23.31
N ALA A 329 -6.47 -12.16 -22.23
CA ALA A 329 -6.38 -11.55 -20.91
C ALA A 329 -4.93 -11.43 -20.42
N ALA A 330 -4.14 -12.50 -20.58
CA ALA A 330 -2.73 -12.51 -20.21
C ALA A 330 -1.95 -11.44 -20.98
N ALA A 331 -2.17 -11.32 -22.30
CA ALA A 331 -1.52 -10.29 -23.11
C ALA A 331 -1.88 -8.86 -22.64
N LYS A 332 -3.15 -8.61 -22.28
CA LYS A 332 -3.57 -7.29 -21.76
C LYS A 332 -3.02 -7.00 -20.37
N TRP A 333 -2.90 -7.99 -19.47
CA TRP A 333 -2.22 -7.79 -18.20
C TRP A 333 -0.72 -7.54 -18.37
N GLU A 334 -0.02 -8.25 -19.28
CA GLU A 334 1.39 -7.96 -19.58
C GLU A 334 1.56 -6.53 -20.12
N GLU A 335 0.64 -6.06 -20.95
CA GLU A 335 0.61 -4.67 -21.41
C GLU A 335 0.38 -3.70 -20.24
N ALA A 336 -0.58 -3.97 -19.35
CA ALA A 336 -0.83 -3.18 -18.15
C ALA A 336 0.40 -3.12 -17.23
N LEU A 337 1.09 -4.26 -17.00
CA LEU A 337 2.32 -4.31 -16.21
C LEU A 337 3.45 -3.46 -16.82
N SER A 338 3.50 -3.33 -18.15
CA SER A 338 4.45 -2.43 -18.82
C SER A 338 4.19 -0.95 -18.53
N LYS A 339 2.99 -0.61 -18.05
CA LYS A 339 2.53 0.74 -17.70
C LYS A 339 2.53 1.04 -16.20
N MET A 340 3.07 0.15 -15.37
CA MET A 340 3.07 0.33 -13.90
C MET A 340 3.70 1.64 -13.42
N GLY A 341 4.62 2.22 -14.20
CA GLY A 341 5.24 3.51 -13.89
C GLY A 341 4.28 4.72 -13.99
N THR A 342 3.12 4.55 -14.64
CA THR A 342 2.07 5.58 -14.76
C THR A 342 0.86 5.31 -13.85
N MET A 343 0.87 4.20 -13.11
CA MET A 343 -0.20 3.84 -12.17
C MET A 343 0.08 4.43 -10.78
N THR A 344 -0.99 4.72 -10.03
CA THR A 344 -0.87 4.93 -8.59
C THR A 344 -0.37 3.65 -7.92
N GLU A 345 0.19 3.75 -6.71
CA GLU A 345 0.62 2.57 -5.96
C GLU A 345 -0.52 1.57 -5.73
N ARG A 346 -1.70 2.07 -5.36
CA ARG A 346 -2.92 1.28 -5.16
C ARG A 346 -3.33 0.53 -6.43
N GLU A 347 -3.34 1.20 -7.59
CA GLU A 347 -3.64 0.57 -8.88
C GLU A 347 -2.60 -0.48 -9.29
N ARG A 348 -1.34 -0.18 -9.06
CA ARG A 348 -0.21 -1.08 -9.33
C ARG A 348 -0.35 -2.38 -8.53
N LEU A 349 -0.59 -2.28 -7.23
CA LEU A 349 -0.75 -3.45 -6.36
C LEU A 349 -1.99 -4.27 -6.74
N ARG A 350 -3.13 -3.62 -7.02
CA ARG A 350 -4.33 -4.31 -7.51
C ARG A 350 -4.09 -5.05 -8.83
N THR A 351 -3.44 -4.40 -9.80
CA THR A 351 -3.14 -4.98 -11.11
C THR A 351 -2.18 -6.17 -10.99
N LEU A 352 -1.12 -6.02 -10.18
CA LEU A 352 -0.12 -7.05 -9.96
C LEU A 352 -0.70 -8.28 -9.24
N GLY A 353 -1.53 -8.05 -8.21
CA GLY A 353 -2.20 -9.12 -7.49
C GLY A 353 -3.15 -9.92 -8.38
N LEU A 354 -3.96 -9.25 -9.23
CA LEU A 354 -4.82 -9.93 -10.21
C LEU A 354 -4.01 -10.74 -11.22
N TYR A 355 -2.90 -10.20 -11.71
CA TYR A 355 -1.99 -10.94 -12.60
C TYR A 355 -1.46 -12.22 -11.95
N TYR A 356 -1.05 -12.17 -10.68
CA TYR A 356 -0.57 -13.34 -9.96
C TYR A 356 -1.66 -14.41 -9.79
N ILE A 357 -2.90 -14.01 -9.54
CA ILE A 357 -4.03 -14.96 -9.45
C ILE A 357 -4.39 -15.54 -10.82
N ALA A 358 -4.64 -14.67 -11.80
CA ALA A 358 -5.32 -15.06 -13.03
C ALA A 358 -4.38 -15.61 -14.11
N VAL A 359 -3.13 -15.14 -14.17
CA VAL A 359 -2.16 -15.49 -15.21
C VAL A 359 -1.04 -16.36 -14.68
N ALA A 360 -0.38 -15.90 -13.63
CA ALA A 360 0.79 -16.60 -13.11
C ALA A 360 0.44 -17.83 -12.25
N GLY A 361 -0.79 -17.93 -11.73
CA GLY A 361 -1.19 -18.99 -10.80
C GLY A 361 -0.34 -19.03 -9.53
N ASN A 362 0.25 -17.87 -9.15
CA ASN A 362 1.16 -17.77 -8.02
C ASN A 362 0.44 -17.09 -6.85
N TYR A 363 -0.32 -17.91 -6.11
CA TYR A 363 -1.12 -17.41 -4.98
C TYR A 363 -0.27 -16.88 -3.82
N GLU A 364 0.96 -17.41 -3.61
CA GLU A 364 1.88 -16.90 -2.59
C GLU A 364 2.25 -15.44 -2.85
N LYS A 365 2.63 -15.12 -4.09
CA LYS A 365 2.89 -13.73 -4.49
C LYS A 365 1.63 -12.86 -4.50
N ALA A 366 0.47 -13.44 -4.80
CA ALA A 366 -0.79 -12.72 -4.71
C ALA A 366 -1.09 -12.33 -3.26
N VAL A 367 -0.91 -13.24 -2.29
CA VAL A 367 -1.06 -12.97 -0.85
C VAL A 367 -0.08 -11.88 -0.42
N GLU A 368 1.21 -11.97 -0.77
CA GLU A 368 2.21 -10.95 -0.46
C GLU A 368 1.79 -9.56 -0.98
N THR A 369 1.39 -9.49 -2.27
CA THR A 369 1.00 -8.23 -2.93
C THR A 369 -0.27 -7.63 -2.33
N TYR A 370 -1.29 -8.45 -2.06
CA TYR A 370 -2.52 -7.95 -1.47
C TYR A 370 -2.38 -7.65 0.02
N SER A 371 -1.48 -8.32 0.74
CA SER A 371 -1.13 -7.96 2.13
C SER A 371 -0.48 -6.57 2.17
N GLU A 372 0.46 -6.27 1.26
CA GLU A 372 1.02 -4.93 1.10
C GLU A 372 -0.07 -3.89 0.77
N LEU A 373 -1.01 -4.26 -0.11
CA LEU A 373 -2.12 -3.36 -0.47
C LEU A 373 -3.00 -3.02 0.74
N VAL A 374 -3.42 -4.01 1.53
CA VAL A 374 -4.32 -3.76 2.67
C VAL A 374 -3.60 -3.16 3.87
N GLU A 375 -2.28 -3.32 3.98
CA GLU A 375 -1.44 -2.62 4.97
C GLU A 375 -1.35 -1.13 4.64
N ASN A 376 -1.09 -0.78 3.36
CA ASN A 376 -0.98 0.61 2.92
C ASN A 376 -2.34 1.30 2.75
N TYR A 377 -3.39 0.55 2.42
CA TYR A 377 -4.75 1.01 2.16
C TYR A 377 -5.77 0.17 2.94
N PRO A 378 -5.86 0.33 4.26
CA PRO A 378 -6.71 -0.52 5.11
C PRO A 378 -8.21 -0.45 4.76
N ALA A 379 -8.66 0.60 4.10
CA ALA A 379 -10.02 0.71 3.61
C ALA A 379 -10.26 0.04 2.23
N ASP A 380 -9.24 -0.57 1.62
CA ASP A 380 -9.37 -1.21 0.30
C ASP A 380 -10.13 -2.54 0.36
N ASN A 381 -11.45 -2.48 0.23
CA ASN A 381 -12.31 -3.65 0.30
C ASN A 381 -12.04 -4.66 -0.84
N ALA A 382 -11.75 -4.19 -2.06
CA ALA A 382 -11.39 -5.06 -3.17
C ALA A 382 -10.07 -5.80 -2.92
N GLY A 383 -9.09 -5.13 -2.31
CA GLY A 383 -7.82 -5.73 -1.88
C GLY A 383 -8.05 -6.83 -0.84
N ARG A 384 -8.87 -6.55 0.18
CA ARG A 384 -9.22 -7.54 1.22
C ARG A 384 -9.93 -8.76 0.64
N ASN A 385 -10.90 -8.55 -0.24
CA ASN A 385 -11.60 -9.64 -0.91
C ASN A 385 -10.65 -10.52 -1.74
N ASN A 386 -9.76 -9.91 -2.50
CA ASN A 386 -8.79 -10.65 -3.30
C ASN A 386 -7.71 -11.33 -2.45
N LEU A 387 -7.32 -10.75 -1.32
CA LEU A 387 -6.44 -11.39 -0.32
C LEU A 387 -7.13 -12.62 0.26
N ALA A 388 -8.41 -12.53 0.62
CA ALA A 388 -9.19 -13.67 1.10
C ALA A 388 -9.27 -14.78 0.04
N ILE A 389 -9.50 -14.44 -1.23
CA ILE A 389 -9.51 -15.41 -2.34
C ILE A 389 -8.14 -16.09 -2.50
N ALA A 390 -7.04 -15.34 -2.48
CA ALA A 390 -5.70 -15.89 -2.61
C ALA A 390 -5.34 -16.79 -1.42
N SER A 391 -5.65 -16.37 -0.19
CA SER A 391 -5.45 -17.16 1.03
C SER A 391 -6.27 -18.45 1.01
N PHE A 392 -7.53 -18.38 0.59
CA PHE A 392 -8.38 -19.56 0.42
C PHE A 392 -7.80 -20.55 -0.60
N ALA A 393 -7.27 -20.07 -1.73
CA ALA A 393 -6.62 -20.90 -2.73
C ALA A 393 -5.35 -21.59 -2.18
N MET A 394 -4.67 -20.98 -1.21
CA MET A 394 -3.55 -21.59 -0.47
C MET A 394 -3.99 -22.50 0.68
N LEU A 395 -5.29 -22.71 0.88
CA LEU A 395 -5.89 -23.46 1.99
C LEU A 395 -5.65 -22.81 3.37
N ASP A 396 -5.30 -21.54 3.41
CA ASP A 396 -5.23 -20.73 4.65
C ASP A 396 -6.61 -20.11 4.93
N PHE A 397 -7.47 -20.95 5.53
CA PHE A 397 -8.85 -20.58 5.81
C PHE A 397 -8.98 -19.56 6.94
N ASP A 398 -8.03 -19.54 7.86
CA ASP A 398 -8.05 -18.60 8.99
C ASP A 398 -7.80 -17.18 8.49
N SER A 399 -6.76 -16.96 7.69
CA SER A 399 -6.49 -15.68 7.05
C SER A 399 -7.62 -15.25 6.11
N ALA A 400 -8.16 -16.17 5.30
CA ALA A 400 -9.29 -15.87 4.42
C ALA A 400 -10.52 -15.38 5.20
N LEU A 401 -10.84 -16.02 6.35
CA LEU A 401 -11.96 -15.65 7.20
C LEU A 401 -11.72 -14.30 7.89
N GLU A 402 -10.49 -14.04 8.35
CA GLU A 402 -10.11 -12.76 8.96
C GLU A 402 -10.32 -11.61 7.98
N GLN A 403 -9.78 -11.72 6.76
CA GLN A 403 -9.92 -10.67 5.73
C GLN A 403 -11.39 -10.46 5.32
N GLY A 404 -12.17 -11.52 5.24
CA GLY A 404 -13.62 -11.42 5.00
C GLY A 404 -14.36 -10.67 6.11
N ARG A 405 -14.00 -10.87 7.38
CA ARG A 405 -14.57 -10.13 8.52
C ARG A 405 -14.19 -8.66 8.49
N GLU A 406 -12.93 -8.34 8.27
CA GLU A 406 -12.46 -6.96 8.18
C GLU A 406 -13.11 -6.21 7.00
N ALA A 407 -13.41 -6.90 5.88
CA ALA A 407 -14.17 -6.31 4.79
C ALA A 407 -15.61 -5.94 5.21
N LEU A 408 -16.24 -6.76 6.06
CA LEU A 408 -17.57 -6.47 6.61
C LEU A 408 -17.57 -5.35 7.66
N ASP A 409 -16.44 -5.10 8.34
CA ASP A 409 -16.35 -3.98 9.29
C ASP A 409 -16.41 -2.63 8.57
N VAL A 410 -15.89 -2.55 7.33
CA VAL A 410 -16.00 -1.34 6.49
C VAL A 410 -17.41 -1.17 5.92
N TYR A 411 -18.03 -2.26 5.47
CA TYR A 411 -19.38 -2.29 4.94
C TYR A 411 -20.18 -3.45 5.58
N PRO A 412 -20.87 -3.22 6.71
CA PRO A 412 -21.53 -4.28 7.47
C PRO A 412 -22.61 -5.05 6.70
N LYS A 413 -23.11 -4.48 5.61
CA LYS A 413 -24.11 -5.09 4.73
C LYS A 413 -23.53 -5.49 3.36
N ASN A 414 -22.22 -5.52 3.23
CA ASN A 414 -21.58 -5.93 1.99
C ASN A 414 -21.82 -7.44 1.79
N GLU A 415 -22.57 -7.78 0.75
CA GLU A 415 -22.64 -9.15 0.24
C GLU A 415 -21.42 -9.37 -0.65
N ILE A 416 -20.41 -10.07 -0.12
CA ILE A 416 -19.18 -10.44 -0.83
C ILE A 416 -19.49 -11.57 -1.82
#